data_3747d688997b9b807c9e877e860ea9a1
#
_entry.id   3747d688997b9b807c9e877e860ea9a1
#
_cell.length_a   1.000
_cell.length_b   1.000
_cell.length_c   1.000
_cell.angle_alpha   90.00
_cell.angle_beta   90.00
_cell.angle_gamma   90.00
#
_symmetry.space_group_name_H-M   'P 1'
#
loop_
_entity.id
_entity.type
_entity.pdbx_description
1 polymer ?
#
loop_
_entity_poly.entity_id
_entity_poly.type
_entity_poly.pdbx_seq_one_letter_code
_entity_poly.pdbx_strand_id
1 'polypeptide(L)'
;MGFDYFYGQQSQQFAFYRIPRVLFTDNRFRKISTDGKVLYGLLLDRVFLSQENGWVDEEGRVYIIFTLAAIRKAMDCSEKSAIKYLTELEEFGLIERIRQGLGKPSLIYVKNFIDQENLRVMKL
;
A
#
# COMPACT_ATOMS: atom_id res chain seq x y z
N MET A 1 -19.19 -26.27 12.02
CA MET A 1 -17.86 -26.23 11.37
C MET A 1 -17.09 -25.04 11.89
N GLY A 2 -15.83 -25.22 12.24
CA GLY A 2 -15.00 -24.14 12.75
C GLY A 2 -13.54 -24.49 12.64
N PHE A 3 -12.73 -23.51 12.94
CA PHE A 3 -11.29 -23.67 12.95
C PHE A 3 -10.83 -23.86 14.39
N ASP A 4 -9.62 -24.35 14.53
CA ASP A 4 -9.07 -24.62 15.86
C ASP A 4 -8.53 -23.34 16.50
N TYR A 5 -8.27 -23.40 17.80
CA TYR A 5 -7.65 -22.29 18.53
C TYR A 5 -6.16 -22.19 18.21
N PHE A 6 -5.58 -21.04 18.47
CA PHE A 6 -4.13 -20.92 18.41
C PHE A 6 -3.53 -21.47 19.70
N TYR A 7 -2.41 -22.16 19.54
CA TYR A 7 -1.63 -22.65 20.68
C TYR A 7 -0.19 -22.13 20.53
N GLY A 8 0.30 -21.46 21.56
CA GLY A 8 1.64 -20.93 21.55
C GLY A 8 1.86 -19.87 20.49
N GLN A 9 2.84 -20.10 19.62
CA GLN A 9 3.25 -19.12 18.60
C GLN A 9 2.73 -19.43 17.20
N GLN A 10 1.69 -20.22 17.09
CA GLN A 10 1.13 -20.61 15.79
C GLN A 10 0.68 -19.41 14.94
N SER A 11 0.36 -18.27 15.55
CA SER A 11 -0.01 -17.08 14.80
C SER A 11 1.10 -16.58 13.89
N GLN A 12 2.34 -17.00 14.11
CA GLN A 12 3.49 -16.59 13.31
C GLN A 12 3.59 -17.33 11.97
N GLN A 13 2.75 -18.32 11.75
CA GLN A 13 2.76 -19.11 10.51
C GLN A 13 2.25 -18.36 9.27
N PHE A 14 1.58 -17.23 9.46
CA PHE A 14 0.97 -16.49 8.36
C PHE A 14 1.96 -15.56 7.67
N ALA A 15 1.78 -15.39 6.36
CA ALA A 15 2.31 -14.24 5.67
C ALA A 15 1.34 -13.07 5.85
N PHE A 16 1.84 -11.86 5.91
CA PHE A 16 1.02 -10.69 6.24
C PHE A 16 1.21 -9.56 5.24
N TYR A 17 0.11 -8.86 4.95
CA TYR A 17 0.20 -7.49 4.48
C TYR A 17 0.29 -6.60 5.70
N ARG A 18 1.20 -5.64 5.68
CA ARG A 18 1.39 -4.72 6.80
C ARG A 18 0.77 -3.36 6.48
N ILE A 19 -0.18 -2.96 7.31
CA ILE A 19 -0.81 -1.65 7.18
C ILE A 19 -0.27 -0.76 8.29
N PRO A 20 0.35 0.39 7.95
CA PRO A 20 0.87 1.26 8.99
C PRO A 20 -0.23 1.69 9.96
N ARG A 21 0.00 1.46 11.22
CA ARG A 21 -0.95 1.81 12.28
C ARG A 21 -1.28 3.30 12.27
N VAL A 22 -0.32 4.14 11.90
CA VAL A 22 -0.48 5.58 11.87
C VAL A 22 -1.62 6.04 10.95
N LEU A 23 -1.95 5.25 9.94
CA LEU A 23 -3.10 5.56 9.07
C LEU A 23 -4.43 5.55 9.83
N PHE A 24 -4.48 4.86 10.96
CA PHE A 24 -5.68 4.78 11.80
C PHE A 24 -5.61 5.73 12.99
N THR A 25 -4.42 6.12 13.44
CA THR A 25 -4.25 6.89 14.67
C THR A 25 -3.98 8.37 14.45
N ASP A 26 -3.42 8.74 13.29
CA ASP A 26 -3.11 10.14 12.97
C ASP A 26 -4.32 10.82 12.35
N ASN A 27 -4.70 11.98 12.89
CA ASN A 27 -5.86 12.73 12.41
C ASN A 27 -5.78 13.13 10.95
N ARG A 28 -4.57 13.29 10.40
CA ARG A 28 -4.37 13.63 8.98
C ARG A 28 -4.96 12.60 8.03
N PHE A 29 -5.04 11.34 8.47
CA PHE A 29 -5.44 10.22 7.62
C PHE A 29 -6.81 9.64 7.96
N ARG A 30 -7.53 10.26 8.88
CA ARG A 30 -8.83 9.73 9.33
C ARG A 30 -9.87 9.64 8.23
N LYS A 31 -9.82 10.55 7.26
CA LYS A 31 -10.80 10.59 6.17
C LYS A 31 -10.54 9.56 5.08
N ILE A 32 -9.37 8.93 5.10
CA ILE A 32 -9.09 7.84 4.16
C ILE A 32 -9.96 6.66 4.55
N SER A 33 -10.64 6.05 3.58
CA SER A 33 -11.48 4.89 3.84
C SER A 33 -10.62 3.70 4.34
N THR A 34 -11.25 2.78 5.03
CA THR A 34 -10.58 1.55 5.46
C THR A 34 -10.00 0.80 4.27
N ASP A 35 -10.76 0.71 3.16
CA ASP A 35 -10.28 0.06 1.95
C ASP A 35 -9.06 0.75 1.35
N GLY A 36 -9.04 2.08 1.38
CA GLY A 36 -7.88 2.85 0.94
C GLY A 36 -6.64 2.55 1.78
N LYS A 37 -6.81 2.43 3.09
CA LYS A 37 -5.72 2.06 4.00
C LYS A 37 -5.21 0.65 3.73
N VAL A 38 -6.11 -0.29 3.45
CA VAL A 38 -5.75 -1.66 3.06
C VAL A 38 -4.95 -1.63 1.77
N LEU A 39 -5.41 -0.89 0.77
CA LEU A 39 -4.68 -0.77 -0.50
C LEU A 39 -3.28 -0.22 -0.27
N TYR A 40 -3.12 0.78 0.59
CA TYR A 40 -1.79 1.30 0.90
C TYR A 40 -0.87 0.19 1.44
N GLY A 41 -1.38 -0.68 2.29
CA GLY A 41 -0.62 -1.83 2.79
C GLY A 41 -0.18 -2.79 1.70
N LEU A 42 -1.07 -3.05 0.73
CA LEU A 42 -0.75 -3.89 -0.43
C LEU A 42 0.33 -3.24 -1.31
N LEU A 43 0.25 -1.93 -1.49
CA LEU A 43 1.25 -1.19 -2.28
C LEU A 43 2.61 -1.20 -1.59
N LEU A 44 2.65 -1.07 -0.26
CA LEU A 44 3.90 -1.16 0.48
C LEU A 44 4.58 -2.51 0.30
N ASP A 45 3.80 -3.59 0.28
CA ASP A 45 4.33 -4.91 0.04
C ASP A 45 5.07 -4.97 -1.30
N ARG A 46 4.51 -4.33 -2.32
CA ARG A 46 5.15 -4.22 -3.64
C ARG A 46 6.41 -3.35 -3.62
N VAL A 47 6.43 -2.33 -2.79
CA VAL A 47 7.62 -1.48 -2.64
C VAL A 47 8.81 -2.31 -2.16
N PHE A 48 8.62 -3.18 -1.18
CA PHE A 48 9.68 -4.06 -0.71
C PHE A 48 10.22 -4.96 -1.82
N LEU A 49 9.32 -5.55 -2.61
CA LEU A 49 9.71 -6.40 -3.74
C LEU A 49 10.46 -5.59 -4.82
N SER A 50 10.02 -4.37 -5.08
CA SER A 50 10.66 -3.49 -6.07
C SER A 50 12.07 -3.09 -5.66
N GLN A 51 12.29 -2.86 -4.37
CA GLN A 51 13.63 -2.57 -3.86
C GLN A 51 14.58 -3.73 -4.12
N GLU A 52 14.13 -4.95 -3.89
CA GLU A 52 14.91 -6.15 -4.14
C GLU A 52 15.21 -6.34 -5.62
N ASN A 53 14.28 -5.95 -6.49
CA ASN A 53 14.42 -6.07 -7.93
C ASN A 53 15.15 -4.88 -8.58
N GLY A 54 15.49 -3.84 -7.80
CA GLY A 54 16.17 -2.67 -8.30
C GLY A 54 15.29 -1.74 -9.15
N TRP A 55 13.98 -1.73 -8.92
CA TRP A 55 13.05 -0.86 -9.63
C TRP A 55 13.09 0.55 -9.05
N VAL A 56 14.10 1.28 -9.45
CA VAL A 56 14.31 2.66 -9.02
C VAL A 56 14.52 3.54 -10.26
N ASP A 57 14.15 4.80 -10.15
CA ASP A 57 14.36 5.76 -11.21
C ASP A 57 15.76 6.38 -11.13
N GLU A 58 16.05 7.34 -12.02
CA GLU A 58 17.35 7.98 -12.10
C GLU A 58 17.71 8.74 -10.81
N GLU A 59 16.72 9.15 -10.04
CA GLU A 59 16.93 9.86 -8.78
C GLU A 59 16.97 8.93 -7.56
N GLY A 60 16.92 7.63 -7.79
CA GLY A 60 16.92 6.63 -6.73
C GLY A 60 15.57 6.41 -6.06
N ARG A 61 14.49 6.95 -6.62
CA ARG A 61 13.15 6.78 -6.06
C ARG A 61 12.58 5.44 -6.48
N VAL A 62 12.08 4.69 -5.51
CA VAL A 62 11.47 3.37 -5.77
C VAL A 62 10.08 3.56 -6.36
N TYR A 63 9.80 2.82 -7.43
CA TYR A 63 8.47 2.77 -8.01
C TYR A 63 7.99 1.32 -8.09
N ILE A 64 6.67 1.17 -8.25
CA ILE A 64 6.07 -0.14 -8.46
C ILE A 64 5.21 -0.10 -9.70
N ILE A 65 4.98 -1.28 -10.28
CA ILE A 65 4.00 -1.48 -11.31
C ILE A 65 2.94 -2.41 -10.71
N PHE A 66 1.75 -1.90 -10.54
CA PHE A 66 0.66 -2.68 -9.98
C PHE A 66 -0.61 -2.31 -10.76
N THR A 67 -0.95 -3.17 -11.70
CA THR A 67 -2.04 -2.89 -12.64
C THR A 67 -3.39 -2.87 -11.94
N LEU A 68 -4.36 -2.21 -12.57
CA LEU A 68 -5.73 -2.18 -12.05
C LEU A 68 -6.29 -3.59 -11.91
N ALA A 69 -5.99 -4.47 -12.87
CA ALA A 69 -6.41 -5.86 -12.81
C ALA A 69 -5.82 -6.59 -11.60
N ALA A 70 -4.55 -6.34 -11.31
CA ALA A 70 -3.88 -6.95 -10.17
C ALA A 70 -4.46 -6.45 -8.84
N ILE A 71 -4.78 -5.15 -8.75
CA ILE A 71 -5.43 -4.57 -7.57
C ILE A 71 -6.80 -5.19 -7.34
N ARG A 72 -7.59 -5.30 -8.40
CA ARG A 72 -8.92 -5.92 -8.34
C ARG A 72 -8.85 -7.34 -7.80
N LYS A 73 -7.89 -8.11 -8.30
CA LYS A 73 -7.70 -9.50 -7.88
C LYS A 73 -7.27 -9.57 -6.41
N ALA A 74 -6.31 -8.72 -6.02
CA ALA A 74 -5.76 -8.74 -4.66
C ALA A 74 -6.79 -8.32 -3.61
N MET A 75 -7.66 -7.37 -3.95
CA MET A 75 -8.68 -6.85 -3.03
C MET A 75 -10.06 -7.47 -3.22
N ASP A 76 -10.22 -8.31 -4.23
CA ASP A 76 -11.51 -8.90 -4.58
C ASP A 76 -12.58 -7.81 -4.72
N CYS A 77 -12.32 -6.82 -5.55
CA CYS A 77 -13.21 -5.69 -5.74
C CYS A 77 -13.43 -5.38 -7.23
N SER A 78 -14.44 -4.53 -7.49
CA SER A 78 -14.74 -4.08 -8.84
C SER A 78 -13.70 -3.10 -9.35
N GLU A 79 -13.68 -2.89 -10.66
CA GLU A 79 -12.81 -1.88 -11.28
C GLU A 79 -13.10 -0.48 -10.73
N LYS A 80 -14.39 -0.15 -10.59
CA LYS A 80 -14.81 1.13 -10.05
C LYS A 80 -14.28 1.35 -8.64
N SER A 81 -14.35 0.33 -7.79
CA SER A 81 -13.83 0.42 -6.44
C SER A 81 -12.31 0.57 -6.42
N ALA A 82 -11.60 -0.20 -7.25
CA ALA A 82 -10.14 -0.09 -7.32
C ALA A 82 -9.70 1.32 -7.73
N ILE A 83 -10.37 1.90 -8.73
CA ILE A 83 -10.10 3.27 -9.17
C ILE A 83 -10.36 4.25 -8.04
N LYS A 84 -11.47 4.07 -7.32
CA LYS A 84 -11.84 4.94 -6.20
C LYS A 84 -10.76 4.94 -5.11
N TYR A 85 -10.27 3.76 -4.73
CA TYR A 85 -9.25 3.67 -3.69
C TYR A 85 -7.91 4.24 -4.11
N LEU A 86 -7.50 4.02 -5.37
CA LEU A 86 -6.29 4.63 -5.91
C LEU A 86 -6.40 6.16 -5.92
N THR A 87 -7.53 6.68 -6.40
CA THR A 87 -7.77 8.11 -6.46
C THR A 87 -7.73 8.73 -5.06
N GLU A 88 -8.31 8.05 -4.08
CA GLU A 88 -8.30 8.51 -2.71
C GLU A 88 -6.87 8.64 -2.18
N LEU A 89 -6.03 7.63 -2.38
CA LEU A 89 -4.64 7.69 -1.94
C LEU A 89 -3.85 8.79 -2.65
N GLU A 90 -4.13 8.99 -3.93
CA GLU A 90 -3.49 10.03 -4.72
C GLU A 90 -3.88 11.42 -4.23
N GLU A 91 -5.16 11.63 -3.94
CA GLU A 91 -5.67 12.91 -3.44
C GLU A 91 -5.09 13.26 -2.06
N PHE A 92 -4.85 12.26 -1.22
CA PHE A 92 -4.21 12.46 0.07
C PHE A 92 -2.69 12.59 -0.02
N GLY A 93 -2.13 12.45 -1.24
CA GLY A 93 -0.69 12.59 -1.44
C GLY A 93 0.13 11.38 -1.01
N LEU A 94 -0.51 10.24 -0.77
CA LEU A 94 0.19 9.03 -0.34
C LEU A 94 0.77 8.24 -1.50
N ILE A 95 0.29 8.48 -2.71
CA ILE A 95 0.86 7.91 -3.93
C ILE A 95 0.89 8.96 -5.03
N GLU A 96 1.75 8.72 -6.02
CA GLU A 96 1.78 9.50 -7.26
C GLU A 96 1.82 8.50 -8.41
N ARG A 97 0.90 8.65 -9.36
CA ARG A 97 0.86 7.79 -10.56
C ARG A 97 1.42 8.54 -11.75
N ILE A 98 2.33 7.89 -12.46
CA ILE A 98 2.92 8.44 -13.68
C ILE A 98 2.52 7.56 -14.84
N ARG A 99 1.84 8.13 -15.81
CA ARG A 99 1.46 7.43 -17.04
C ARG A 99 2.65 7.40 -17.98
N GLN A 100 2.94 6.22 -18.52
CA GLN A 100 4.06 6.04 -19.43
C GLN A 100 3.66 6.14 -20.91
N GLY A 101 2.37 6.22 -21.18
CA GLY A 101 1.85 6.28 -22.54
C GLY A 101 1.01 5.08 -22.89
N LEU A 102 0.51 5.07 -24.14
CA LEU A 102 -0.43 4.08 -24.61
C LEU A 102 0.19 2.67 -24.57
N GLY A 103 -0.55 1.73 -24.03
CA GLY A 103 -0.14 0.34 -23.99
C GLY A 103 0.88 0.00 -22.88
N LYS A 104 1.28 0.98 -22.07
CA LYS A 104 2.20 0.76 -20.96
C LYS A 104 1.49 0.96 -19.63
N PRO A 105 1.82 0.13 -18.59
CA PRO A 105 1.24 0.32 -17.29
C PRO A 105 1.76 1.62 -16.66
N SER A 106 0.97 2.20 -15.76
CA SER A 106 1.40 3.36 -14.99
C SER A 106 2.42 2.95 -13.94
N LEU A 107 3.36 3.85 -13.67
CA LEU A 107 4.25 3.71 -12.52
C LEU A 107 3.55 4.30 -11.31
N ILE A 108 3.74 3.69 -10.15
CA ILE A 108 3.21 4.19 -8.89
C ILE A 108 4.37 4.43 -7.94
N TYR A 109 4.50 5.66 -7.48
CA TYR A 109 5.41 6.01 -6.41
C TYR A 109 4.62 6.04 -5.12
N VAL A 110 4.93 5.14 -4.20
CA VAL A 110 4.31 5.11 -2.88
C VAL A 110 5.12 6.04 -2.00
N LYS A 111 4.46 7.03 -1.41
CA LYS A 111 5.13 8.09 -0.67
C LYS A 111 5.46 7.64 0.76
N ASN A 112 6.62 8.06 1.21
CA ASN A 112 7.03 7.91 2.59
C ASN A 112 6.54 9.14 3.35
N PHE A 113 5.49 8.97 4.12
CA PHE A 113 4.89 10.07 4.87
C PHE A 113 5.44 10.18 6.30
N ILE A 114 6.44 9.36 6.64
CA ILE A 114 7.06 9.39 7.96
C ILE A 114 8.07 10.53 8.02
N ASP A 115 7.85 11.47 8.93
CA ASP A 115 8.74 12.55 9.23
C ASP A 115 9.80 12.06 10.24
N GLN A 116 11.06 12.38 9.99
CA GLN A 116 12.16 11.96 10.88
C GLN A 116 11.96 12.45 12.32
N GLU A 117 11.41 13.65 12.48
CA GLU A 117 11.13 14.20 13.80
C GLU A 117 10.06 13.42 14.55
N ASN A 118 9.11 12.84 13.81
CA ASN A 118 7.98 12.10 14.38
C ASN A 118 8.13 10.59 14.28
N LEU A 119 9.25 10.12 13.75
CA LEU A 119 9.45 8.70 13.49
C LEU A 119 9.23 7.85 14.75
N ARG A 120 9.69 8.34 15.89
CA ARG A 120 9.58 7.66 17.16
C ARG A 120 8.13 7.49 17.59
N VAL A 121 7.33 8.54 17.41
CA VAL A 121 5.90 8.55 17.75
C VAL A 121 5.13 7.65 16.80
N MET A 122 5.45 7.71 15.52
CA MET A 122 4.73 6.96 14.49
C MET A 122 4.93 5.45 14.57
N LYS A 123 5.99 4.99 15.20
CA LYS A 123 6.25 3.57 15.42
C LYS A 123 5.47 2.97 16.58
N LEU A 124 4.94 3.81 17.45
CA LEU A 124 4.15 3.35 18.57
C LEU A 124 2.74 2.96 18.11
#